data_e33fbb782f978c37ee46a0bc049468c2
#
_entry.id   e33fbb782f978c37ee46a0bc049468c2
#
_cell.length_a   1.000
_cell.length_b   1.000
_cell.length_c   1.000
_cell.angle_alpha   90.00
_cell.angle_beta   90.00
_cell.angle_gamma   90.00
#
_symmetry.space_group_name_H-M   'P 1'
#
loop_
_entity.id
_entity.type
_entity.pdbx_description
1 polymer ?
#
loop_
_entity_poly.entity_id
_entity_poly.type
_entity_poly.pdbx_seq_one_letter_code
_entity_poly.pdbx_strand_id
1 'polypeptide(L)'
;MHEILGIHYEPHILAVIGMIIAVSFLGSKLFQRFGIPQVVGFILIGVVLGPSLLDVVPLELSEQLIIVSEIALGLIGFDIGSHLLFGELRRLGRSILFILVFEAVGTFVLVTLGIYVLTQSWYTAFIFGALASATAPAATVDVLAEYDAKGPLTTTLLAVVGMDDALALLLYSIAAAFAESLLAQSGPPSVVQILELPLIEIGGSLLVGGGLGLLLDQIMCRMKVQHDAMAVSIGTLLLGVGLSEAFGFSLILTSMIMGVVVVNRCPDHGRHIRYTIEQAGPVIYVLFFTLVGARFQISLLPTMGLMGIAYIVLRSSGKFFGAWLGATLGGAEPAVRNNLGLGLLSQAGVAIGLALASSKRFSAYGPEGEALGALVINVITATTFVVQIVGPISVKWAISRAGEIGRATLEHDAWVSEGSTEAPHTLPPMDLKVKHHEKSDRSVVSGD
;
A
#
# COMPACT_ATOMS: atom_id res chain seq x y z
N MET A 1 19.37 -25.76 -5.45
CA MET A 1 20.79 -26.14 -5.32
C MET A 1 21.34 -26.30 -6.75
N HIS A 2 22.05 -25.31 -7.26
CA HIS A 2 22.54 -25.33 -8.64
C HIS A 2 24.03 -25.69 -8.63
N GLU A 3 24.40 -26.82 -9.25
CA GLU A 3 25.76 -27.17 -9.55
C GLU A 3 26.20 -26.45 -10.84
N ILE A 4 27.02 -25.44 -10.71
CA ILE A 4 27.76 -24.88 -11.84
C ILE A 4 29.23 -25.29 -11.67
N LEU A 5 29.73 -26.13 -12.57
CA LEU A 5 31.12 -26.60 -12.58
C LEU A 5 31.58 -27.44 -11.36
N GLY A 6 30.65 -28.19 -10.72
CA GLY A 6 31.02 -29.03 -9.57
C GLY A 6 31.32 -28.27 -8.28
N ILE A 7 31.00 -26.98 -8.20
CA ILE A 7 31.10 -26.15 -7.00
C ILE A 7 29.67 -25.95 -6.47
N HIS A 8 29.41 -26.38 -5.22
CA HIS A 8 28.18 -26.01 -4.52
C HIS A 8 28.27 -24.50 -4.20
N TYR A 9 27.65 -23.69 -5.04
CA TYR A 9 27.61 -22.25 -4.87
C TYR A 9 26.25 -21.88 -4.25
N GLU A 10 26.26 -21.54 -2.98
CA GLU A 10 25.16 -20.82 -2.35
C GLU A 10 25.42 -19.33 -2.53
N PRO A 11 24.64 -18.63 -3.37
CA PRO A 11 24.86 -17.20 -3.58
C PRO A 11 24.65 -16.45 -2.26
N HIS A 12 25.62 -15.62 -1.90
CA HIS A 12 25.48 -14.78 -0.70
C HIS A 12 24.24 -13.90 -0.80
N ILE A 13 23.49 -13.75 0.29
CA ILE A 13 22.22 -13.01 0.33
C ILE A 13 22.30 -11.61 -0.29
N LEU A 14 23.43 -10.92 -0.08
CA LEU A 14 23.66 -9.59 -0.70
C LEU A 14 23.73 -9.64 -2.22
N ALA A 15 24.29 -10.71 -2.80
CA ALA A 15 24.33 -10.87 -4.24
C ALA A 15 22.91 -11.08 -4.81
N VAL A 16 22.08 -11.85 -4.12
CA VAL A 16 20.69 -12.07 -4.50
C VAL A 16 19.88 -10.76 -4.39
N ILE A 17 20.03 -10.00 -3.31
CA ILE A 17 19.40 -8.69 -3.14
C ILE A 17 19.82 -7.73 -4.26
N GLY A 18 21.12 -7.63 -4.55
CA GLY A 18 21.61 -6.78 -5.64
C GLY A 18 21.06 -7.18 -7.00
N MET A 19 20.99 -8.49 -7.27
CA MET A 19 20.40 -9.03 -8.50
C MET A 19 18.90 -8.72 -8.58
N ILE A 20 18.13 -8.92 -7.50
CA ILE A 20 16.70 -8.59 -7.45
C ILE A 20 16.49 -7.13 -7.82
N ILE A 21 17.22 -6.20 -7.17
CA ILE A 21 17.09 -4.76 -7.45
C ILE A 21 17.40 -4.46 -8.91
N ALA A 22 18.54 -4.95 -9.43
CA ALA A 22 18.97 -4.64 -10.78
C ALA A 22 18.01 -5.20 -11.85
N VAL A 23 17.67 -6.50 -11.74
CA VAL A 23 16.79 -7.18 -12.71
C VAL A 23 15.38 -6.60 -12.66
N SER A 24 14.84 -6.37 -11.47
CA SER A 24 13.48 -5.83 -11.31
C SER A 24 13.39 -4.40 -11.80
N PHE A 25 14.36 -3.55 -11.47
CA PHE A 25 14.37 -2.17 -11.94
C PHE A 25 14.51 -2.07 -13.46
N LEU A 26 15.47 -2.79 -14.05
CA LEU A 26 15.68 -2.78 -15.50
C LEU A 26 14.50 -3.40 -16.25
N GLY A 27 13.95 -4.50 -15.72
CA GLY A 27 12.81 -5.17 -16.34
C GLY A 27 11.51 -4.36 -16.24
N SER A 28 11.29 -3.65 -15.13
CA SER A 28 10.10 -2.79 -14.99
C SER A 28 10.07 -1.65 -16.00
N LYS A 29 11.24 -1.14 -16.42
CA LYS A 29 11.35 -0.12 -17.49
C LYS A 29 10.77 -0.62 -18.83
N LEU A 30 10.81 -1.94 -19.09
CA LEU A 30 10.16 -2.52 -20.26
C LEU A 30 8.63 -2.39 -20.16
N PHE A 31 8.05 -2.64 -19.00
CA PHE A 31 6.60 -2.48 -18.78
C PHE A 31 6.16 -1.02 -18.89
N GLN A 32 6.96 -0.08 -18.39
CA GLN A 32 6.70 1.36 -18.57
C GLN A 32 6.59 1.78 -20.04
N ARG A 33 7.38 1.19 -20.95
CA ARG A 33 7.29 1.47 -22.39
C ARG A 33 5.92 1.10 -22.98
N PHE A 34 5.25 0.13 -22.38
CA PHE A 34 3.88 -0.25 -22.73
C PHE A 34 2.81 0.52 -21.95
N GLY A 35 3.23 1.53 -21.17
CA GLY A 35 2.33 2.33 -20.37
C GLY A 35 1.78 1.61 -19.15
N ILE A 36 2.41 0.55 -18.68
CA ILE A 36 2.07 -0.21 -17.46
C ILE A 36 2.87 0.38 -16.29
N PRO A 37 2.26 0.64 -15.12
CA PRO A 37 2.98 1.12 -13.94
C PRO A 37 4.15 0.22 -13.55
N GLN A 38 5.25 0.80 -13.05
CA GLN A 38 6.47 0.05 -12.68
C GLN A 38 6.21 -1.03 -11.63
N VAL A 39 5.34 -0.76 -10.67
CA VAL A 39 4.98 -1.71 -9.61
C VAL A 39 4.48 -3.04 -10.17
N VAL A 40 3.71 -3.03 -11.24
CA VAL A 40 3.26 -4.26 -11.92
C VAL A 40 4.46 -5.01 -12.50
N GLY A 41 5.41 -4.28 -13.09
CA GLY A 41 6.67 -4.86 -13.57
C GLY A 41 7.47 -5.54 -12.46
N PHE A 42 7.62 -4.90 -11.30
CA PHE A 42 8.30 -5.49 -10.14
C PHE A 42 7.63 -6.78 -9.67
N ILE A 43 6.29 -6.78 -9.55
CA ILE A 43 5.52 -7.97 -9.15
C ILE A 43 5.70 -9.10 -10.16
N LEU A 44 5.56 -8.83 -11.46
CA LEU A 44 5.70 -9.86 -12.50
C LEU A 44 7.12 -10.44 -12.57
N ILE A 45 8.15 -9.60 -12.43
CA ILE A 45 9.53 -10.06 -12.35
C ILE A 45 9.75 -10.88 -11.08
N GLY A 46 9.14 -10.49 -9.97
CA GLY A 46 9.14 -11.27 -8.74
C GLY A 46 8.58 -12.69 -8.96
N VAL A 47 7.46 -12.82 -9.67
CA VAL A 47 6.89 -14.13 -10.03
C VAL A 47 7.86 -14.95 -10.87
N VAL A 48 8.57 -14.31 -11.81
CA VAL A 48 9.58 -15.00 -12.64
C VAL A 48 10.77 -15.48 -11.82
N LEU A 49 11.24 -14.65 -10.87
CA LEU A 49 12.39 -15.01 -10.01
C LEU A 49 12.00 -15.95 -8.86
N GLY A 50 10.72 -16.04 -8.50
CA GLY A 50 10.21 -16.85 -7.41
C GLY A 50 10.08 -18.35 -7.75
N PRO A 51 9.59 -19.15 -6.77
CA PRO A 51 9.42 -20.60 -6.90
C PRO A 51 8.49 -21.05 -8.04
N SER A 52 7.66 -20.12 -8.52
CA SER A 52 6.70 -20.42 -9.60
C SER A 52 7.37 -20.69 -10.96
N LEU A 53 8.54 -20.11 -11.24
CA LEU A 53 9.21 -20.22 -12.55
C LEU A 53 10.70 -20.54 -12.43
N LEU A 54 11.55 -19.64 -11.91
CA LEU A 54 13.00 -19.83 -11.92
C LEU A 54 13.58 -20.28 -10.58
N ASP A 55 12.84 -20.15 -9.49
CA ASP A 55 13.26 -20.48 -8.12
C ASP A 55 14.60 -19.87 -7.68
N VAL A 56 14.90 -18.68 -8.21
CA VAL A 56 16.10 -17.90 -7.82
C VAL A 56 15.92 -17.25 -6.46
N VAL A 57 14.67 -16.90 -6.13
CA VAL A 57 14.24 -16.38 -4.83
C VAL A 57 13.30 -17.41 -4.20
N PRO A 58 13.83 -18.46 -3.55
CA PRO A 58 13.01 -19.46 -2.92
C PRO A 58 12.20 -18.88 -1.76
N LEU A 59 11.16 -19.60 -1.34
CA LEU A 59 10.21 -19.12 -0.32
C LEU A 59 10.93 -18.79 1.01
N GLU A 60 11.88 -19.63 1.42
CA GLU A 60 12.66 -19.47 2.65
C GLU A 60 13.46 -18.16 2.66
N LEU A 61 14.07 -17.79 1.51
CA LEU A 61 14.78 -16.52 1.39
C LEU A 61 13.80 -15.33 1.43
N SER A 62 12.65 -15.46 0.79
CA SER A 62 11.58 -14.45 0.85
C SER A 62 11.04 -14.25 2.26
N GLU A 63 10.99 -15.30 3.08
CA GLU A 63 10.62 -15.22 4.50
C GLU A 63 11.71 -14.54 5.34
N GLN A 64 13.00 -14.83 5.09
CA GLN A 64 14.10 -14.12 5.76
C GLN A 64 14.13 -12.63 5.46
N LEU A 65 13.64 -12.22 4.28
CA LEU A 65 13.57 -10.83 3.84
C LEU A 65 12.25 -10.13 4.23
N ILE A 66 11.45 -10.71 5.14
CA ILE A 66 10.18 -10.11 5.58
C ILE A 66 10.38 -8.71 6.17
N ILE A 67 11.50 -8.48 6.84
CA ILE A 67 11.88 -7.18 7.41
C ILE A 67 11.92 -6.06 6.36
N VAL A 68 12.25 -6.38 5.11
CA VAL A 68 12.21 -5.41 4.00
C VAL A 68 10.78 -4.97 3.74
N SER A 69 9.83 -5.90 3.81
CA SER A 69 8.39 -5.60 3.65
C SER A 69 7.86 -4.72 4.78
N GLU A 70 8.29 -4.99 6.02
CA GLU A 70 7.90 -4.18 7.18
C GLU A 70 8.44 -2.75 7.07
N ILE A 71 9.70 -2.58 6.67
CA ILE A 71 10.31 -1.27 6.42
C ILE A 71 9.56 -0.54 5.29
N ALA A 72 9.27 -1.24 4.18
CA ALA A 72 8.53 -0.66 3.06
C ALA A 72 7.15 -0.15 3.48
N LEU A 73 6.39 -0.96 4.22
CA LEU A 73 5.07 -0.59 4.72
C LEU A 73 5.14 0.60 5.69
N GLY A 74 6.19 0.67 6.52
CA GLY A 74 6.45 1.82 7.37
C GLY A 74 6.70 3.10 6.59
N LEU A 75 7.58 3.04 5.57
CA LEU A 75 7.87 4.17 4.67
C LEU A 75 6.61 4.64 3.94
N ILE A 76 5.83 3.71 3.39
CA ILE A 76 4.58 3.99 2.68
C ILE A 76 3.55 4.62 3.62
N GLY A 77 3.39 4.09 4.83
CA GLY A 77 2.49 4.64 5.83
C GLY A 77 2.87 6.08 6.19
N PHE A 78 4.15 6.33 6.45
CA PHE A 78 4.64 7.68 6.74
C PHE A 78 4.40 8.64 5.55
N ASP A 79 4.67 8.19 4.33
CA ASP A 79 4.45 8.98 3.12
C ASP A 79 2.98 9.38 2.97
N ILE A 80 2.05 8.43 3.08
CA ILE A 80 0.60 8.72 3.09
C ILE A 80 0.27 9.78 4.14
N GLY A 81 0.72 9.57 5.40
CA GLY A 81 0.45 10.48 6.51
C GLY A 81 1.00 11.88 6.25
N SER A 82 2.17 11.99 5.64
CA SER A 82 2.82 13.26 5.32
C SER A 82 2.08 14.09 4.25
N HIS A 83 1.21 13.45 3.47
CA HIS A 83 0.33 14.13 2.50
C HIS A 83 -1.02 14.55 3.11
N LEU A 84 -1.34 14.13 4.34
CA LEU A 84 -2.62 14.43 4.99
C LEU A 84 -2.56 15.72 5.81
N LEU A 85 -2.71 16.86 5.15
CA LEU A 85 -2.78 18.17 5.78
C LEU A 85 -4.16 18.40 6.43
N PHE A 86 -4.20 18.83 7.69
CA PHE A 86 -5.45 19.09 8.40
C PHE A 86 -6.34 20.13 7.71
N GLY A 87 -5.75 21.08 6.99
CA GLY A 87 -6.49 22.06 6.19
C GLY A 87 -7.30 21.40 5.07
N GLU A 88 -6.69 20.48 4.34
CA GLU A 88 -7.33 19.71 3.27
C GLU A 88 -8.32 18.68 3.82
N LEU A 89 -7.94 17.97 4.88
CA LEU A 89 -8.84 17.03 5.56
C LEU A 89 -10.11 17.73 6.08
N ARG A 90 -9.99 18.96 6.59
CA ARG A 90 -11.15 19.71 7.07
C ARG A 90 -12.08 20.11 5.93
N ARG A 91 -11.53 20.43 4.74
CA ARG A 91 -12.30 20.78 3.54
C ARG A 91 -12.99 19.56 2.93
N LEU A 92 -12.29 18.44 2.84
CA LEU A 92 -12.75 17.21 2.17
C LEU A 92 -13.33 16.17 3.15
N GLY A 93 -13.20 16.37 4.46
CA GLY A 93 -13.41 15.35 5.48
C GLY A 93 -14.80 14.71 5.47
N ARG A 94 -15.85 15.51 5.19
CA ARG A 94 -17.19 14.94 5.03
C ARG A 94 -17.26 13.96 3.86
N SER A 95 -16.70 14.34 2.72
CA SER A 95 -16.67 13.50 1.53
C SER A 95 -15.84 12.24 1.78
N ILE A 96 -14.64 12.38 2.35
CA ILE A 96 -13.74 11.26 2.68
C ILE A 96 -14.44 10.27 3.62
N LEU A 97 -15.09 10.76 4.69
CA LEU A 97 -15.78 9.88 5.64
C LEU A 97 -16.94 9.10 4.99
N PHE A 98 -17.77 9.79 4.17
CA PHE A 98 -18.84 9.09 3.47
C PHE A 98 -18.29 8.05 2.49
N ILE A 99 -17.26 8.39 1.72
CA ILE A 99 -16.61 7.47 0.80
C ILE A 99 -16.08 6.25 1.56
N LEU A 100 -15.28 6.47 2.60
CA LEU A 100 -14.66 5.42 3.41
C LEU A 100 -15.70 4.42 3.96
N VAL A 101 -16.78 4.94 4.56
CA VAL A 101 -17.82 4.09 5.15
C VAL A 101 -18.60 3.34 4.07
N PHE A 102 -19.04 4.04 3.03
CA PHE A 102 -19.89 3.41 2.01
C PHE A 102 -19.12 2.43 1.12
N GLU A 103 -17.83 2.68 0.84
CA GLU A 103 -17.03 1.75 0.06
C GLU A 103 -16.68 0.49 0.86
N ALA A 104 -16.26 0.61 2.13
CA ALA A 104 -15.91 -0.54 2.95
C ALA A 104 -17.16 -1.37 3.33
N VAL A 105 -18.19 -0.74 3.86
CA VAL A 105 -19.46 -1.43 4.24
C VAL A 105 -20.20 -1.94 3.00
N GLY A 106 -20.24 -1.16 1.92
CA GLY A 106 -20.86 -1.58 0.66
C GLY A 106 -20.17 -2.81 0.07
N THR A 107 -18.83 -2.84 0.09
CA THR A 107 -18.04 -4.01 -0.34
C THR A 107 -18.29 -5.19 0.58
N PHE A 108 -18.24 -4.99 1.90
CA PHE A 108 -18.56 -6.02 2.89
C PHE A 108 -19.91 -6.67 2.62
N VAL A 109 -20.97 -5.88 2.51
CA VAL A 109 -22.34 -6.37 2.29
C VAL A 109 -22.47 -7.11 0.96
N LEU A 110 -21.96 -6.51 -0.13
CA LEU A 110 -22.10 -7.10 -1.46
C LEU A 110 -21.37 -8.45 -1.57
N VAL A 111 -20.14 -8.53 -1.03
CA VAL A 111 -19.36 -9.77 -1.04
C VAL A 111 -19.98 -10.80 -0.10
N THR A 112 -20.41 -10.41 1.11
CA THR A 112 -21.11 -11.32 2.04
C THR A 112 -22.32 -11.95 1.38
N LEU A 113 -23.19 -11.14 0.79
CA LEU A 113 -24.41 -11.66 0.13
C LEU A 113 -24.06 -12.57 -1.05
N GLY A 114 -23.11 -12.17 -1.90
CA GLY A 114 -22.72 -12.96 -3.06
C GLY A 114 -22.05 -14.29 -2.69
N ILE A 115 -21.14 -14.29 -1.71
CA ILE A 115 -20.52 -15.52 -1.21
C ILE A 115 -21.53 -16.41 -0.48
N TYR A 116 -22.48 -15.84 0.27
CA TYR A 116 -23.56 -16.61 0.85
C TYR A 116 -24.40 -17.34 -0.19
N VAL A 117 -24.75 -16.70 -1.29
CA VAL A 117 -25.49 -17.33 -2.39
C VAL A 117 -24.74 -18.53 -2.95
N LEU A 118 -23.39 -18.46 -3.05
CA LEU A 118 -22.55 -19.54 -3.58
C LEU A 118 -22.32 -20.68 -2.59
N THR A 119 -22.14 -20.36 -1.30
CA THR A 119 -21.69 -21.35 -0.29
C THR A 119 -22.80 -21.80 0.65
N GLN A 120 -23.88 -21.07 0.74
CA GLN A 120 -24.98 -21.24 1.72
C GLN A 120 -24.47 -21.25 3.17
N SER A 121 -23.28 -20.66 3.43
CA SER A 121 -22.61 -20.61 4.72
C SER A 121 -22.41 -19.17 5.16
N TRP A 122 -23.06 -18.76 6.25
CA TRP A 122 -22.92 -17.41 6.79
C TRP A 122 -21.52 -17.13 7.36
N TYR A 123 -20.90 -18.09 8.06
CA TYR A 123 -19.57 -17.88 8.61
C TYR A 123 -18.52 -17.68 7.50
N THR A 124 -18.61 -18.43 6.41
CA THR A 124 -17.78 -18.22 5.23
C THR A 124 -18.02 -16.84 4.61
N ALA A 125 -19.28 -16.50 4.40
CA ALA A 125 -19.69 -15.26 3.77
C ALA A 125 -19.21 -14.01 4.53
N PHE A 126 -19.37 -13.99 5.86
CA PHE A 126 -18.92 -12.89 6.71
C PHE A 126 -17.42 -12.66 6.62
N ILE A 127 -16.61 -13.75 6.68
CA ILE A 127 -15.16 -13.64 6.60
C ILE A 127 -14.71 -13.09 5.24
N PHE A 128 -15.23 -13.64 4.14
CA PHE A 128 -14.89 -13.12 2.81
C PHE A 128 -15.34 -11.68 2.60
N GLY A 129 -16.50 -11.30 3.11
CA GLY A 129 -16.99 -9.93 3.07
C GLY A 129 -16.05 -8.96 3.78
N ALA A 130 -15.60 -9.32 5.00
CA ALA A 130 -14.68 -8.50 5.77
C ALA A 130 -13.31 -8.37 5.11
N LEU A 131 -12.75 -9.47 4.62
CA LEU A 131 -11.48 -9.45 3.89
C LEU A 131 -11.54 -8.62 2.60
N ALA A 132 -12.71 -8.56 1.97
CA ALA A 132 -12.91 -7.79 0.75
C ALA A 132 -12.89 -6.27 0.98
N SER A 133 -13.17 -5.80 2.20
CA SER A 133 -13.17 -4.36 2.50
C SER A 133 -11.76 -3.76 2.49
N ALA A 134 -10.70 -4.51 2.81
CA ALA A 134 -9.33 -4.02 2.85
C ALA A 134 -8.81 -3.60 1.46
N THR A 135 -8.06 -2.47 1.41
CA THR A 135 -7.40 -1.96 0.20
C THR A 135 -5.90 -1.85 0.44
N ALA A 136 -5.07 -2.16 -0.56
CA ALA A 136 -3.63 -2.02 -0.46
C ALA A 136 -3.18 -0.58 -0.76
N PRO A 137 -2.66 0.17 0.20
CA PRO A 137 -2.20 1.52 -0.05
C PRO A 137 -0.91 1.57 -0.88
N ALA A 138 0.02 0.63 -0.66
CA ALA A 138 1.36 0.64 -1.22
C ALA A 138 1.39 0.81 -2.75
N ALA A 139 0.66 -0.04 -3.48
CA ALA A 139 0.65 0.01 -4.94
C ALA A 139 -0.04 1.28 -5.48
N THR A 140 -1.02 1.80 -4.75
CA THR A 140 -1.69 3.07 -5.11
C THR A 140 -0.74 4.25 -4.96
N VAL A 141 -0.05 4.35 -3.82
CA VAL A 141 0.93 5.41 -3.54
C VAL A 141 2.06 5.42 -4.56
N ASP A 142 2.63 4.25 -4.86
CA ASP A 142 3.71 4.12 -5.84
C ASP A 142 3.29 4.61 -7.24
N VAL A 143 2.07 4.27 -7.69
CA VAL A 143 1.54 4.78 -8.97
C VAL A 143 1.31 6.28 -8.92
N LEU A 144 0.76 6.84 -7.84
CA LEU A 144 0.56 8.28 -7.72
C LEU A 144 1.89 9.04 -7.79
N ALA A 145 2.93 8.51 -7.13
CA ALA A 145 4.28 9.06 -7.17
C ALA A 145 4.93 8.90 -8.57
N GLU A 146 4.81 7.71 -9.21
CA GLU A 146 5.37 7.44 -10.54
C GLU A 146 4.86 8.43 -11.61
N TYR A 147 3.58 8.85 -11.48
CA TYR A 147 2.92 9.72 -12.45
C TYR A 147 2.82 11.18 -11.99
N ASP A 148 3.54 11.60 -10.95
CA ASP A 148 3.50 12.96 -10.39
C ASP A 148 2.06 13.48 -10.24
N ALA A 149 1.17 12.63 -9.71
CA ALA A 149 -0.24 12.91 -9.62
C ALA A 149 -0.52 13.94 -8.52
N LYS A 150 -1.34 14.95 -8.83
CA LYS A 150 -1.78 15.95 -7.85
C LYS A 150 -3.17 16.46 -8.18
N GLY A 151 -4.03 16.47 -7.16
CA GLY A 151 -5.39 16.98 -7.29
C GLY A 151 -6.36 16.41 -6.26
N PRO A 152 -7.65 16.79 -6.36
CA PRO A 152 -8.67 16.34 -5.42
C PRO A 152 -8.85 14.82 -5.36
N LEU A 153 -8.72 14.12 -6.51
CA LEU A 153 -8.78 12.66 -6.55
C LEU A 153 -7.59 12.05 -5.82
N THR A 154 -6.36 12.51 -6.12
CA THR A 154 -5.12 12.04 -5.48
C THR A 154 -5.19 12.21 -3.95
N THR A 155 -5.53 13.41 -3.46
CA THR A 155 -5.65 13.67 -2.01
C THR A 155 -6.72 12.80 -1.37
N THR A 156 -7.90 12.68 -2.01
CA THR A 156 -8.99 11.84 -1.46
C THR A 156 -8.60 10.36 -1.46
N LEU A 157 -7.94 9.88 -2.51
CA LEU A 157 -7.51 8.49 -2.63
C LEU A 157 -6.50 8.13 -1.54
N LEU A 158 -5.47 8.97 -1.32
CA LEU A 158 -4.49 8.79 -0.24
C LEU A 158 -5.16 8.75 1.14
N ALA A 159 -6.11 9.67 1.39
CA ALA A 159 -6.83 9.70 2.66
C ALA A 159 -7.69 8.45 2.88
N VAL A 160 -8.41 7.99 1.84
CA VAL A 160 -9.26 6.80 1.93
C VAL A 160 -8.43 5.54 2.12
N VAL A 161 -7.42 5.28 1.28
CA VAL A 161 -6.60 4.06 1.39
C VAL A 161 -5.79 4.01 2.68
N GLY A 162 -5.39 5.18 3.23
CA GLY A 162 -4.68 5.23 4.51
C GLY A 162 -5.55 4.90 5.73
N MET A 163 -6.86 5.17 5.64
CA MET A 163 -7.80 4.90 6.75
C MET A 163 -8.59 3.59 6.57
N ASP A 164 -8.58 3.01 5.38
CA ASP A 164 -9.38 1.83 5.03
C ASP A 164 -9.01 0.60 5.85
N ASP A 165 -7.73 0.41 6.15
CA ASP A 165 -7.24 -0.71 6.95
C ASP A 165 -7.86 -0.74 8.36
N ALA A 166 -8.02 0.44 8.99
CA ALA A 166 -8.65 0.52 10.32
C ALA A 166 -10.13 0.10 10.28
N LEU A 167 -10.85 0.50 9.21
CA LEU A 167 -12.25 0.11 9.04
C LEU A 167 -12.38 -1.37 8.64
N ALA A 168 -11.48 -1.87 7.80
CA ALA A 168 -11.41 -3.28 7.44
C ALA A 168 -11.17 -4.17 8.65
N LEU A 169 -10.27 -3.77 9.57
CA LEU A 169 -10.03 -4.46 10.82
C LEU A 169 -11.28 -4.49 11.71
N LEU A 170 -12.00 -3.38 11.82
CA LEU A 170 -13.26 -3.33 12.57
C LEU A 170 -14.31 -4.28 11.98
N LEU A 171 -14.50 -4.26 10.66
CA LEU A 171 -15.41 -5.16 9.97
C LEU A 171 -15.00 -6.62 10.12
N TYR A 172 -13.69 -6.90 10.07
CA TYR A 172 -13.15 -8.23 10.30
C TYR A 172 -13.42 -8.72 11.73
N SER A 173 -13.21 -7.88 12.74
CA SER A 173 -13.46 -8.26 14.14
C SER A 173 -14.93 -8.57 14.39
N ILE A 174 -15.85 -7.79 13.79
CA ILE A 174 -17.28 -8.07 13.83
C ILE A 174 -17.57 -9.40 13.14
N ALA A 175 -17.11 -9.58 11.92
CA ALA A 175 -17.36 -10.77 11.11
C ALA A 175 -16.80 -12.05 11.73
N ALA A 176 -15.57 -11.97 12.27
CA ALA A 176 -14.91 -13.09 12.93
C ALA A 176 -15.66 -13.53 14.20
N ALA A 177 -16.10 -12.59 15.03
CA ALA A 177 -16.87 -12.87 16.23
C ALA A 177 -18.23 -13.55 15.90
N PHE A 178 -18.92 -13.10 14.84
CA PHE A 178 -20.13 -13.76 14.36
C PHE A 178 -19.85 -15.13 13.75
N ALA A 179 -18.77 -15.29 12.99
CA ALA A 179 -18.37 -16.57 12.42
C ALA A 179 -18.04 -17.61 13.51
N GLU A 180 -17.33 -17.20 14.56
CA GLU A 180 -17.07 -18.06 15.74
C GLU A 180 -18.33 -18.48 16.45
N SER A 181 -19.23 -17.52 16.69
CA SER A 181 -20.53 -17.80 17.32
C SER A 181 -21.32 -18.83 16.52
N LEU A 182 -21.31 -18.76 15.19
CA LEU A 182 -21.97 -19.72 14.32
C LEU A 182 -21.30 -21.10 14.33
N LEU A 183 -19.97 -21.16 14.30
CA LEU A 183 -19.20 -22.39 14.33
C LEU A 183 -19.29 -23.09 15.71
N ALA A 184 -19.23 -22.32 16.79
CA ALA A 184 -19.34 -22.84 18.15
C ALA A 184 -20.79 -23.14 18.58
N GLN A 185 -21.79 -22.77 17.75
CA GLN A 185 -23.21 -22.83 18.09
C GLN A 185 -23.51 -22.13 19.44
N SER A 186 -22.72 -21.08 19.73
CA SER A 186 -22.86 -20.25 20.92
C SER A 186 -23.83 -19.07 20.65
N GLY A 187 -24.24 -18.39 21.72
CA GLY A 187 -25.08 -17.19 21.58
C GLY A 187 -24.34 -16.02 20.87
N PRO A 188 -25.02 -14.91 20.65
CA PRO A 188 -24.42 -13.76 19.95
C PRO A 188 -23.17 -13.26 20.67
N PRO A 189 -22.13 -12.81 19.90
CA PRO A 189 -20.88 -12.36 20.49
C PRO A 189 -21.07 -11.11 21.37
N SER A 190 -20.26 -10.97 22.42
CA SER A 190 -20.29 -9.78 23.26
C SER A 190 -19.63 -8.58 22.55
N VAL A 191 -20.09 -7.37 22.90
CA VAL A 191 -19.48 -6.13 22.36
C VAL A 191 -18.00 -6.03 22.68
N VAL A 192 -17.57 -6.54 23.84
CA VAL A 192 -16.16 -6.54 24.24
C VAL A 192 -15.34 -7.41 23.29
N GLN A 193 -15.78 -8.63 22.99
CA GLN A 193 -15.09 -9.53 22.04
C GLN A 193 -14.95 -8.92 20.63
N ILE A 194 -15.92 -8.10 20.21
CA ILE A 194 -15.88 -7.42 18.91
C ILE A 194 -14.87 -6.28 18.92
N LEU A 195 -14.84 -5.47 19.98
CA LEU A 195 -14.09 -4.20 19.99
C LEU A 195 -12.67 -4.32 20.54
N GLU A 196 -12.34 -5.39 21.27
CA GLU A 196 -11.05 -5.53 21.94
C GLU A 196 -9.86 -5.41 20.97
N LEU A 197 -9.85 -6.18 19.91
CA LEU A 197 -8.76 -6.20 18.92
C LEU A 197 -8.63 -4.85 18.20
N PRO A 198 -9.68 -4.26 17.61
CA PRO A 198 -9.57 -2.94 16.96
C PRO A 198 -9.14 -1.83 17.91
N LEU A 199 -9.61 -1.84 19.15
CA LEU A 199 -9.24 -0.82 20.14
C LEU A 199 -7.74 -0.91 20.51
N ILE A 200 -7.20 -2.11 20.67
CA ILE A 200 -5.79 -2.32 20.96
C ILE A 200 -4.95 -1.91 19.74
N GLU A 201 -5.28 -2.41 18.56
CA GLU A 201 -4.50 -2.19 17.36
C GLU A 201 -4.53 -0.72 16.90
N ILE A 202 -5.73 -0.13 16.79
CA ILE A 202 -5.88 1.27 16.38
C ILE A 202 -5.42 2.21 17.48
N GLY A 203 -5.82 1.97 18.73
CA GLY A 203 -5.44 2.80 19.89
C GLY A 203 -3.94 2.77 20.12
N GLY A 204 -3.31 1.59 20.06
CA GLY A 204 -1.86 1.43 20.15
C GLY A 204 -1.11 2.16 19.03
N SER A 205 -1.60 2.03 17.80
CA SER A 205 -1.03 2.74 16.63
C SER A 205 -1.10 4.26 16.80
N LEU A 206 -2.22 4.79 17.30
CA LEU A 206 -2.38 6.23 17.58
C LEU A 206 -1.42 6.72 18.66
N LEU A 207 -1.26 5.95 19.75
CA LEU A 207 -0.37 6.30 20.84
C LEU A 207 1.11 6.25 20.43
N VAL A 208 1.54 5.17 19.81
CA VAL A 208 2.93 5.01 19.39
C VAL A 208 3.27 5.96 18.25
N GLY A 209 2.47 6.01 17.18
CA GLY A 209 2.68 6.90 16.04
C GLY A 209 2.61 8.37 16.42
N GLY A 210 1.62 8.76 17.25
CA GLY A 210 1.50 10.10 17.77
C GLY A 210 2.66 10.50 18.67
N GLY A 211 3.05 9.64 19.61
CA GLY A 211 4.16 9.87 20.52
C GLY A 211 5.50 10.00 19.79
N LEU A 212 5.79 9.09 18.88
CA LEU A 212 7.03 9.12 18.07
C LEU A 212 7.02 10.29 17.09
N GLY A 213 5.88 10.63 16.50
CA GLY A 213 5.75 11.81 15.64
C GLY A 213 6.04 13.11 16.38
N LEU A 214 5.52 13.25 17.61
CA LEU A 214 5.83 14.38 18.47
C LEU A 214 7.30 14.42 18.90
N LEU A 215 7.88 13.28 19.22
CA LEU A 215 9.29 13.16 19.57
C LEU A 215 10.18 13.56 18.39
N LEU A 216 9.88 13.06 17.20
CA LEU A 216 10.62 13.37 15.97
C LEU A 216 10.56 14.88 15.68
N ASP A 217 9.39 15.48 15.74
CA ASP A 217 9.20 16.92 15.57
C ASP A 217 10.04 17.74 16.57
N GLN A 218 10.00 17.37 17.87
CA GLN A 218 10.78 18.05 18.91
C GLN A 218 12.30 17.95 18.71
N ILE A 219 12.78 16.79 18.28
CA ILE A 219 14.20 16.58 17.98
C ILE A 219 14.60 17.45 16.80
N MET A 220 13.84 17.40 15.72
CA MET A 220 14.12 18.15 14.48
C MET A 220 14.08 19.66 14.70
N CYS A 221 13.18 20.19 15.52
CA CYS A 221 13.14 21.62 15.89
C CYS A 221 14.41 22.09 16.62
N ARG A 222 15.17 21.20 17.25
CA ARG A 222 16.41 21.52 17.99
C ARG A 222 17.67 21.29 17.18
N MET A 223 17.59 20.55 16.09
CA MET A 223 18.73 20.19 15.24
C MET A 223 19.02 21.32 14.24
N LYS A 224 20.31 21.70 14.13
CA LYS A 224 20.79 22.73 13.22
C LYS A 224 21.39 22.18 11.92
N VAL A 225 21.59 20.86 11.83
CA VAL A 225 22.35 20.22 10.74
C VAL A 225 21.46 19.27 9.96
N GLN A 226 21.34 19.50 8.66
CA GLN A 226 20.50 18.70 7.75
C GLN A 226 20.94 17.24 7.61
N HIS A 227 22.23 16.92 7.76
CA HIS A 227 22.77 15.57 7.58
C HIS A 227 22.29 14.58 8.64
N ASP A 228 22.05 15.08 9.86
CA ASP A 228 21.62 14.24 10.97
C ASP A 228 20.10 13.95 10.92
N ALA A 229 19.34 14.75 10.17
CA ALA A 229 17.91 14.61 9.99
C ALA A 229 17.51 13.25 9.42
N MET A 230 18.29 12.73 8.46
CA MET A 230 18.02 11.43 7.84
C MET A 230 18.12 10.29 8.84
N ALA A 231 19.19 10.24 9.62
CA ALA A 231 19.42 9.19 10.61
C ALA A 231 18.31 9.20 11.68
N VAL A 232 17.92 10.38 12.18
CA VAL A 232 16.87 10.52 13.19
C VAL A 232 15.51 10.16 12.62
N SER A 233 15.17 10.63 11.42
CA SER A 233 13.87 10.35 10.80
C SER A 233 13.69 8.86 10.50
N ILE A 234 14.67 8.23 9.85
CA ILE A 234 14.63 6.80 9.54
C ILE A 234 14.70 5.98 10.84
N GLY A 235 15.58 6.34 11.78
CA GLY A 235 15.68 5.63 13.06
C GLY A 235 14.38 5.67 13.86
N THR A 236 13.70 6.82 13.92
CA THR A 236 12.40 6.95 14.59
C THR A 236 11.30 6.17 13.87
N LEU A 237 11.30 6.18 12.53
CA LEU A 237 10.37 5.39 11.73
C LEU A 237 10.55 3.89 12.00
N LEU A 238 11.79 3.38 11.94
CA LEU A 238 12.09 1.98 12.21
C LEU A 238 11.75 1.57 13.64
N LEU A 239 11.93 2.48 14.62
CA LEU A 239 11.48 2.25 15.99
C LEU A 239 9.96 2.11 16.05
N GLY A 240 9.21 2.95 15.34
CA GLY A 240 7.75 2.86 15.24
C GLY A 240 7.28 1.55 14.61
N VAL A 241 7.93 1.14 13.52
CA VAL A 241 7.69 -0.16 12.85
C VAL A 241 7.95 -1.32 13.82
N GLY A 242 9.11 -1.34 14.48
CA GLY A 242 9.48 -2.41 15.40
C GLY A 242 8.58 -2.49 16.64
N LEU A 243 8.17 -1.35 17.21
CA LEU A 243 7.22 -1.34 18.31
C LEU A 243 5.83 -1.83 17.88
N SER A 244 5.39 -1.44 16.69
CA SER A 244 4.10 -1.90 16.16
C SER A 244 4.08 -3.41 15.98
N GLU A 245 5.14 -3.98 15.41
CA GLU A 245 5.26 -5.43 15.24
C GLU A 245 5.32 -6.17 16.59
N ALA A 246 6.11 -5.65 17.53
CA ALA A 246 6.27 -6.26 18.85
C ALA A 246 4.97 -6.30 19.68
N PHE A 247 4.10 -5.29 19.52
CA PHE A 247 2.85 -5.17 20.28
C PHE A 247 1.60 -5.57 19.48
N GLY A 248 1.74 -5.97 18.23
CA GLY A 248 0.61 -6.33 17.35
C GLY A 248 -0.24 -5.13 16.92
N PHE A 249 0.38 -3.96 16.75
CA PHE A 249 -0.29 -2.76 16.23
C PHE A 249 -0.16 -2.69 14.71
N SER A 250 -0.96 -1.83 14.06
CA SER A 250 -0.86 -1.62 12.62
C SER A 250 0.39 -0.80 12.26
N LEU A 251 1.32 -1.41 11.53
CA LEU A 251 2.54 -0.79 11.00
C LEU A 251 2.24 0.47 10.17
N ILE A 252 1.30 0.31 9.24
CA ILE A 252 0.92 1.37 8.30
C ILE A 252 0.27 2.52 9.07
N LEU A 253 -0.68 2.22 9.96
CA LEU A 253 -1.38 3.23 10.73
C LEU A 253 -0.45 3.98 11.69
N THR A 254 0.46 3.29 12.37
CA THR A 254 1.47 3.90 13.25
C THR A 254 2.34 4.90 12.49
N SER A 255 2.91 4.46 11.36
CA SER A 255 3.78 5.29 10.54
C SER A 255 3.02 6.44 9.88
N MET A 256 1.77 6.20 9.46
CA MET A 256 0.88 7.23 8.91
C MET A 256 0.56 8.31 9.94
N ILE A 257 0.20 7.95 11.17
CA ILE A 257 -0.05 8.91 12.25
C ILE A 257 1.21 9.72 12.55
N MET A 258 2.39 9.09 12.55
CA MET A 258 3.65 9.79 12.72
C MET A 258 3.85 10.84 11.61
N GLY A 259 3.61 10.49 10.33
CA GLY A 259 3.66 11.43 9.20
C GLY A 259 2.66 12.59 9.34
N VAL A 260 1.41 12.28 9.71
CA VAL A 260 0.37 13.30 9.97
C VAL A 260 0.81 14.29 11.05
N VAL A 261 1.34 13.81 12.16
CA VAL A 261 1.79 14.67 13.27
C VAL A 261 2.91 15.60 12.81
N VAL A 262 3.92 15.04 12.15
CA VAL A 262 5.11 15.79 11.71
C VAL A 262 4.74 16.90 10.73
N VAL A 263 3.95 16.60 9.70
CA VAL A 263 3.65 17.58 8.64
C VAL A 263 2.68 18.68 9.10
N ASN A 264 1.80 18.40 10.06
CA ASN A 264 0.80 19.36 10.53
C ASN A 264 1.29 20.24 11.70
N ARG A 265 2.34 19.80 12.42
CA ARG A 265 2.84 20.55 13.57
C ARG A 265 3.87 21.60 13.18
N CYS A 266 4.81 21.25 12.31
CA CYS A 266 5.82 22.18 11.82
C CYS A 266 6.00 21.97 10.30
N PRO A 267 5.24 22.70 9.45
CA PRO A 267 5.19 22.45 8.00
C PRO A 267 6.56 22.51 7.31
N ASP A 268 7.47 23.38 7.78
CA ASP A 268 8.81 23.51 7.17
C ASP A 268 9.71 22.32 7.49
N HIS A 269 9.77 21.87 8.74
CA HIS A 269 10.49 20.68 9.15
C HIS A 269 9.82 19.41 8.60
N GLY A 270 8.49 19.37 8.62
CA GLY A 270 7.72 18.24 8.08
C GLY A 270 8.00 17.98 6.61
N ARG A 271 8.10 19.02 5.78
CA ARG A 271 8.51 18.90 4.37
C ARG A 271 9.91 18.32 4.21
N HIS A 272 10.84 18.76 5.04
CA HIS A 272 12.22 18.25 4.99
C HIS A 272 12.32 16.79 5.42
N ILE A 273 11.63 16.40 6.49
CA ILE A 273 11.56 15.01 6.98
C ILE A 273 10.92 14.11 5.91
N ARG A 274 9.80 14.56 5.32
CA ARG A 274 9.14 13.85 4.23
C ARG A 274 10.10 13.58 3.09
N TYR A 275 10.75 14.61 2.56
CA TYR A 275 11.73 14.47 1.48
C TYR A 275 12.83 13.46 1.81
N THR A 276 13.34 13.52 3.02
CA THR A 276 14.40 12.61 3.49
C THR A 276 13.94 11.15 3.48
N ILE A 277 12.70 10.89 3.90
CA ILE A 277 12.12 9.54 3.94
C ILE A 277 11.76 9.06 2.53
N GLU A 278 11.19 9.93 1.69
CA GLU A 278 10.87 9.62 0.28
C GLU A 278 12.12 9.21 -0.51
N GLN A 279 13.30 9.78 -0.24
CA GLN A 279 14.55 9.39 -0.90
C GLN A 279 14.99 7.95 -0.58
N ALA A 280 14.65 7.42 0.57
CA ALA A 280 14.95 6.03 0.92
C ALA A 280 13.98 5.02 0.28
N GLY A 281 12.80 5.47 -0.16
CA GLY A 281 11.72 4.63 -0.64
C GLY A 281 12.04 3.78 -1.87
N PRO A 282 12.56 4.33 -2.99
CA PRO A 282 12.60 3.64 -4.28
C PRO A 282 13.29 2.28 -4.26
N VAL A 283 14.45 2.17 -3.60
CA VAL A 283 15.19 0.89 -3.51
C VAL A 283 14.42 -0.14 -2.69
N ILE A 284 13.82 0.30 -1.59
CA ILE A 284 13.03 -0.56 -0.70
C ILE A 284 11.74 -1.01 -1.41
N TYR A 285 11.10 -0.15 -2.19
CA TYR A 285 9.87 -0.49 -2.93
C TYR A 285 10.13 -1.49 -4.04
N VAL A 286 11.24 -1.37 -4.79
CA VAL A 286 11.65 -2.38 -5.77
C VAL A 286 11.77 -3.76 -5.13
N LEU A 287 12.49 -3.85 -4.00
CA LEU A 287 12.64 -5.11 -3.24
C LEU A 287 11.28 -5.61 -2.74
N PHE A 288 10.50 -4.75 -2.10
CA PHE A 288 9.20 -5.10 -1.54
C PHE A 288 8.24 -5.71 -2.58
N PHE A 289 8.00 -5.01 -3.69
CA PHE A 289 7.08 -5.48 -4.70
C PHE A 289 7.60 -6.73 -5.44
N THR A 290 8.92 -6.84 -5.62
CA THR A 290 9.50 -8.06 -6.19
C THR A 290 9.35 -9.25 -5.24
N LEU A 291 9.56 -9.06 -3.94
CA LEU A 291 9.35 -10.12 -2.95
C LEU A 291 7.86 -10.52 -2.84
N VAL A 292 6.96 -9.55 -2.93
CA VAL A 292 5.52 -9.83 -3.00
C VAL A 292 5.20 -10.71 -4.21
N GLY A 293 5.78 -10.40 -5.37
CA GLY A 293 5.65 -11.23 -6.57
C GLY A 293 6.29 -12.61 -6.41
N ALA A 294 7.49 -12.71 -5.81
CA ALA A 294 8.20 -13.96 -5.61
C ALA A 294 7.46 -14.96 -4.71
N ARG A 295 6.72 -14.46 -3.72
CA ARG A 295 5.87 -15.30 -2.86
C ARG A 295 4.66 -15.90 -3.56
N PHE A 296 4.34 -15.41 -4.75
CA PHE A 296 3.15 -15.86 -5.46
C PHE A 296 3.37 -17.22 -6.12
N GLN A 297 2.45 -18.14 -5.89
CA GLN A 297 2.43 -19.48 -6.51
C GLN A 297 1.35 -19.52 -7.59
N ILE A 298 1.78 -19.58 -8.87
CA ILE A 298 0.87 -19.66 -10.03
C ILE A 298 -0.04 -20.90 -9.93
N SER A 299 0.44 -21.97 -9.33
CA SER A 299 -0.33 -23.21 -9.08
C SER A 299 -1.60 -23.00 -8.25
N LEU A 300 -1.68 -21.91 -7.49
CA LEU A 300 -2.87 -21.58 -6.70
C LEU A 300 -3.98 -20.90 -7.53
N LEU A 301 -3.68 -20.35 -8.72
CA LEU A 301 -4.70 -19.69 -9.56
C LEU A 301 -5.88 -20.60 -9.93
N PRO A 302 -5.66 -21.85 -10.38
CA PRO A 302 -6.78 -22.75 -10.68
C PRO A 302 -7.60 -23.12 -9.44
N THR A 303 -6.97 -23.13 -8.24
CA THR A 303 -7.64 -23.53 -7.00
C THR A 303 -8.64 -22.49 -6.48
N MET A 304 -8.54 -21.23 -6.93
CA MET A 304 -9.51 -20.19 -6.56
C MET A 304 -10.92 -20.48 -7.12
N GLY A 305 -11.00 -21.20 -8.24
CA GLY A 305 -12.25 -21.64 -8.86
C GLY A 305 -13.26 -20.51 -9.07
N LEU A 306 -14.54 -20.88 -9.12
CA LEU A 306 -15.67 -19.94 -9.27
C LEU A 306 -15.73 -18.94 -8.11
N MET A 307 -15.36 -19.36 -6.91
CA MET A 307 -15.41 -18.53 -5.70
C MET A 307 -14.42 -17.36 -5.78
N GLY A 308 -13.20 -17.57 -6.26
CA GLY A 308 -12.23 -16.50 -6.44
C GLY A 308 -12.67 -15.50 -7.52
N ILE A 309 -13.21 -15.98 -8.64
CA ILE A 309 -13.76 -15.11 -9.69
C ILE A 309 -14.91 -14.27 -9.14
N ALA A 310 -15.85 -14.89 -8.44
CA ALA A 310 -16.97 -14.20 -7.81
C ALA A 310 -16.47 -13.16 -6.78
N TYR A 311 -15.50 -13.52 -5.94
CA TYR A 311 -14.88 -12.61 -4.98
C TYR A 311 -14.29 -11.38 -5.67
N ILE A 312 -13.47 -11.55 -6.72
CA ILE A 312 -12.87 -10.43 -7.46
C ILE A 312 -13.96 -9.50 -8.04
N VAL A 313 -14.98 -10.08 -8.70
CA VAL A 313 -16.05 -9.30 -9.34
C VAL A 313 -16.90 -8.55 -8.30
N LEU A 314 -17.34 -9.24 -7.25
CA LEU A 314 -18.16 -8.65 -6.20
C LEU A 314 -17.40 -7.58 -5.43
N ARG A 315 -16.14 -7.85 -5.08
CA ARG A 315 -15.27 -6.89 -4.41
C ARG A 315 -15.04 -5.63 -5.27
N SER A 316 -14.64 -5.81 -6.52
CA SER A 316 -14.39 -4.68 -7.44
C SER A 316 -15.67 -3.85 -7.65
N SER A 317 -16.80 -4.51 -7.78
CA SER A 317 -18.10 -3.84 -7.88
C SER A 317 -18.46 -3.09 -6.59
N GLY A 318 -18.26 -3.72 -5.43
CA GLY A 318 -18.51 -3.11 -4.12
C GLY A 318 -17.67 -1.86 -3.89
N LYS A 319 -16.36 -1.94 -4.16
CA LYS A 319 -15.44 -0.80 -4.08
C LYS A 319 -15.86 0.34 -5.02
N PHE A 320 -16.17 0.01 -6.27
CA PHE A 320 -16.56 1.02 -7.26
C PHE A 320 -17.91 1.69 -6.91
N PHE A 321 -18.96 0.91 -6.70
CA PHE A 321 -20.29 1.46 -6.42
C PHE A 321 -20.39 2.06 -5.01
N GLY A 322 -19.72 1.47 -4.01
CA GLY A 322 -19.67 2.01 -2.66
C GLY A 322 -18.96 3.36 -2.62
N ALA A 323 -17.80 3.48 -3.26
CA ALA A 323 -17.07 4.75 -3.37
C ALA A 323 -17.89 5.80 -4.14
N TRP A 324 -18.52 5.42 -5.25
CA TRP A 324 -19.39 6.31 -6.03
C TRP A 324 -20.58 6.83 -5.21
N LEU A 325 -21.25 5.95 -4.47
CA LEU A 325 -22.38 6.30 -3.62
C LEU A 325 -21.93 7.22 -2.47
N GLY A 326 -20.84 6.84 -1.77
CA GLY A 326 -20.26 7.65 -0.69
C GLY A 326 -19.83 9.03 -1.18
N ALA A 327 -19.16 9.12 -2.34
CA ALA A 327 -18.77 10.38 -2.95
C ALA A 327 -19.98 11.25 -3.34
N THR A 328 -21.04 10.62 -3.83
CA THR A 328 -22.28 11.34 -4.18
C THR A 328 -22.96 11.92 -2.94
N LEU A 329 -23.12 11.13 -1.88
CA LEU A 329 -23.73 11.54 -0.62
C LEU A 329 -22.85 12.53 0.17
N GLY A 330 -21.53 12.38 0.08
CA GLY A 330 -20.54 13.27 0.67
C GLY A 330 -20.37 14.61 -0.07
N GLY A 331 -20.95 14.75 -1.28
CA GLY A 331 -20.83 15.96 -2.08
C GLY A 331 -19.45 16.15 -2.72
N ALA A 332 -18.76 15.05 -3.06
CA ALA A 332 -17.44 15.09 -3.70
C ALA A 332 -17.52 15.68 -5.13
N GLU A 333 -16.40 16.26 -5.55
CA GLU A 333 -16.21 16.77 -6.92
C GLU A 333 -16.42 15.64 -7.96
N PRO A 334 -16.87 15.96 -9.18
CA PRO A 334 -17.12 14.94 -10.22
C PRO A 334 -15.87 14.10 -10.56
N ALA A 335 -14.67 14.68 -10.50
CA ALA A 335 -13.42 13.97 -10.72
C ALA A 335 -13.20 12.85 -9.69
N VAL A 336 -13.47 13.13 -8.41
CA VAL A 336 -13.42 12.15 -7.32
C VAL A 336 -14.53 11.14 -7.47
N ARG A 337 -15.78 11.60 -7.56
CA ARG A 337 -16.97 10.74 -7.60
C ARG A 337 -16.91 9.67 -8.69
N ASN A 338 -16.45 10.03 -9.87
CA ASN A 338 -16.50 9.13 -11.03
C ASN A 338 -15.26 8.23 -11.17
N ASN A 339 -14.17 8.54 -10.47
CA ASN A 339 -12.90 7.84 -10.70
C ASN A 339 -12.34 7.16 -9.44
N LEU A 340 -12.74 7.57 -8.23
CA LEU A 340 -12.13 7.08 -6.99
C LEU A 340 -12.21 5.56 -6.85
N GLY A 341 -13.38 4.97 -7.13
CA GLY A 341 -13.58 3.52 -7.01
C GLY A 341 -12.62 2.68 -7.87
N LEU A 342 -12.12 3.23 -8.98
CA LEU A 342 -11.08 2.59 -9.78
C LEU A 342 -9.73 2.57 -9.06
N GLY A 343 -9.46 3.54 -8.20
CA GLY A 343 -8.24 3.64 -7.41
C GLY A 343 -8.19 2.70 -6.21
N LEU A 344 -9.31 2.06 -5.84
CA LEU A 344 -9.45 1.22 -4.65
C LEU A 344 -9.40 -0.29 -4.93
N LEU A 345 -9.04 -0.70 -6.15
CA LEU A 345 -9.09 -2.12 -6.54
C LEU A 345 -7.94 -2.95 -6.00
N SER A 346 -6.77 -2.37 -5.68
CA SER A 346 -5.62 -3.08 -5.14
C SER A 346 -5.93 -3.75 -3.79
N GLN A 347 -5.41 -4.95 -3.58
CA GLN A 347 -5.48 -5.68 -2.31
C GLN A 347 -4.12 -6.35 -2.06
N ALA A 348 -3.63 -6.39 -0.81
CA ALA A 348 -2.31 -6.93 -0.51
C ALA A 348 -2.21 -7.50 0.92
N GLY A 349 -1.12 -7.14 1.61
CA GLY A 349 -0.67 -7.72 2.87
C GLY A 349 -1.73 -7.83 3.97
N VAL A 350 -2.52 -6.79 4.19
CA VAL A 350 -3.56 -6.77 5.23
C VAL A 350 -4.58 -7.89 5.01
N ALA A 351 -5.08 -8.05 3.79
CA ALA A 351 -6.03 -9.13 3.51
C ALA A 351 -5.42 -10.53 3.68
N ILE A 352 -4.15 -10.72 3.28
CA ILE A 352 -3.43 -11.98 3.49
C ILE A 352 -3.17 -12.21 4.97
N GLY A 353 -2.76 -11.17 5.72
CA GLY A 353 -2.56 -11.24 7.17
C GLY A 353 -3.83 -11.64 7.91
N LEU A 354 -4.96 -11.01 7.58
CA LEU A 354 -6.27 -11.36 8.14
C LEU A 354 -6.74 -12.76 7.71
N ALA A 355 -6.40 -13.21 6.51
CA ALA A 355 -6.68 -14.58 6.07
C ALA A 355 -5.89 -15.61 6.87
N LEU A 356 -4.61 -15.37 7.15
CA LEU A 356 -3.78 -16.19 8.02
C LEU A 356 -4.29 -16.17 9.47
N ALA A 357 -4.65 -15.00 9.99
CA ALA A 357 -5.27 -14.88 11.32
C ALA A 357 -6.59 -15.66 11.39
N SER A 358 -7.42 -15.59 10.35
CA SER A 358 -8.65 -16.38 10.22
C SER A 358 -8.37 -17.88 10.30
N SER A 359 -7.37 -18.36 9.55
CA SER A 359 -7.01 -19.79 9.56
C SER A 359 -6.58 -20.28 10.95
N LYS A 360 -5.71 -19.52 11.62
CA LYS A 360 -5.28 -19.85 13.00
C LYS A 360 -6.45 -19.81 13.98
N ARG A 361 -7.30 -18.78 13.86
CA ARG A 361 -8.42 -18.55 14.77
C ARG A 361 -9.49 -19.63 14.65
N PHE A 362 -9.83 -20.02 13.41
CA PHE A 362 -10.90 -20.99 13.17
C PHE A 362 -10.46 -22.45 13.30
N SER A 363 -9.17 -22.76 13.23
CA SER A 363 -8.66 -24.14 13.44
C SER A 363 -9.05 -24.75 14.80
N ALA A 364 -9.34 -23.92 15.80
CA ALA A 364 -9.83 -24.36 17.11
C ALA A 364 -11.28 -24.92 17.08
N TYR A 365 -12.03 -24.71 15.98
CA TYR A 365 -13.43 -25.12 15.85
C TYR A 365 -13.62 -26.42 15.04
N GLY A 366 -12.59 -27.26 15.01
CA GLY A 366 -12.63 -28.58 14.38
C GLY A 366 -12.61 -28.55 12.84
N PRO A 367 -13.03 -29.66 12.17
CA PRO A 367 -12.86 -29.81 10.73
C PRO A 367 -13.52 -28.72 9.88
N GLU A 368 -14.66 -28.16 10.32
CA GLU A 368 -15.33 -27.07 9.61
C GLU A 368 -14.52 -25.77 9.68
N GLY A 369 -13.93 -25.48 10.84
CA GLY A 369 -13.06 -24.32 11.02
C GLY A 369 -11.75 -24.44 10.26
N GLU A 370 -11.13 -25.63 10.25
CA GLU A 370 -9.93 -25.92 9.46
C GLU A 370 -10.21 -25.77 7.96
N ALA A 371 -11.33 -26.28 7.45
CA ALA A 371 -11.74 -26.16 6.06
C ALA A 371 -11.99 -24.69 5.67
N LEU A 372 -12.64 -23.91 6.55
CA LEU A 372 -12.82 -22.48 6.37
C LEU A 372 -11.47 -21.76 6.26
N GLY A 373 -10.56 -22.03 7.19
CA GLY A 373 -9.22 -21.42 7.20
C GLY A 373 -8.44 -21.70 5.93
N ALA A 374 -8.40 -22.94 5.47
CA ALA A 374 -7.74 -23.35 4.24
C ALA A 374 -8.38 -22.67 3.01
N LEU A 375 -9.71 -22.65 2.93
CA LEU A 375 -10.44 -22.01 1.85
C LEU A 375 -10.12 -20.50 1.76
N VAL A 376 -10.13 -19.82 2.91
CA VAL A 376 -9.86 -18.39 3.01
C VAL A 376 -8.45 -18.08 2.53
N ILE A 377 -7.42 -18.77 3.03
CA ILE A 377 -6.03 -18.57 2.60
C ILE A 377 -5.89 -18.77 1.10
N ASN A 378 -6.37 -19.89 0.57
CA ASN A 378 -6.20 -20.23 -0.84
C ASN A 378 -6.86 -19.21 -1.77
N VAL A 379 -8.12 -18.85 -1.50
CA VAL A 379 -8.85 -17.90 -2.34
C VAL A 379 -8.28 -16.48 -2.22
N ILE A 380 -8.01 -15.99 -1.00
CA ILE A 380 -7.50 -14.64 -0.80
C ILE A 380 -6.11 -14.49 -1.40
N THR A 381 -5.20 -15.46 -1.21
CA THR A 381 -3.86 -15.41 -1.80
C THR A 381 -3.93 -15.37 -3.33
N ALA A 382 -4.72 -16.25 -3.96
CA ALA A 382 -4.84 -16.29 -5.41
C ALA A 382 -5.52 -15.02 -5.99
N THR A 383 -6.58 -14.53 -5.35
CA THR A 383 -7.30 -13.33 -5.83
C THR A 383 -6.50 -12.06 -5.62
N THR A 384 -5.75 -11.97 -4.51
CA THR A 384 -4.87 -10.83 -4.21
C THR A 384 -3.85 -10.62 -5.33
N PHE A 385 -3.26 -11.69 -5.86
CA PHE A 385 -2.34 -11.56 -6.98
C PHE A 385 -2.98 -10.90 -8.21
N VAL A 386 -4.17 -11.34 -8.59
CA VAL A 386 -4.88 -10.78 -9.74
C VAL A 386 -5.15 -9.29 -9.55
N VAL A 387 -5.65 -8.91 -8.38
CA VAL A 387 -6.01 -7.50 -8.10
C VAL A 387 -4.78 -6.62 -7.83
N GLN A 388 -3.64 -7.19 -7.47
CA GLN A 388 -2.36 -6.45 -7.40
C GLN A 388 -1.81 -6.08 -8.78
N ILE A 389 -2.15 -6.82 -9.82
CA ILE A 389 -1.80 -6.45 -11.21
C ILE A 389 -2.81 -5.45 -11.78
N VAL A 390 -4.10 -5.72 -11.58
CA VAL A 390 -5.20 -4.91 -12.14
C VAL A 390 -5.29 -3.55 -11.43
N GLY A 391 -5.08 -3.51 -10.12
CA GLY A 391 -5.25 -2.32 -9.29
C GLY A 391 -4.37 -1.14 -9.73
N PRO A 392 -3.05 -1.27 -9.82
CA PRO A 392 -2.17 -0.18 -10.26
C PRO A 392 -2.50 0.37 -11.66
N ILE A 393 -2.88 -0.51 -12.59
CA ILE A 393 -3.34 -0.12 -13.93
C ILE A 393 -4.62 0.71 -13.82
N SER A 394 -5.52 0.32 -12.95
CA SER A 394 -6.78 1.00 -12.69
C SER A 394 -6.57 2.36 -12.00
N VAL A 395 -5.62 2.47 -11.05
CA VAL A 395 -5.20 3.74 -10.44
C VAL A 395 -4.70 4.71 -11.51
N LYS A 396 -3.77 4.26 -12.37
CA LYS A 396 -3.28 5.07 -13.47
C LYS A 396 -4.42 5.58 -14.36
N TRP A 397 -5.36 4.70 -14.70
CA TRP A 397 -6.51 5.09 -15.52
C TRP A 397 -7.41 6.11 -14.80
N ALA A 398 -7.63 5.96 -13.49
CA ALA A 398 -8.40 6.89 -12.67
C ALA A 398 -7.79 8.30 -12.69
N ILE A 399 -6.49 8.45 -12.39
CA ILE A 399 -5.80 9.75 -12.36
C ILE A 399 -5.68 10.37 -13.76
N SER A 400 -5.53 9.55 -14.80
CA SER A 400 -5.54 10.02 -16.20
C SER A 400 -6.89 10.63 -16.56
N ARG A 401 -8.01 9.95 -16.21
CA ARG A 401 -9.36 10.48 -16.47
C ARG A 401 -9.70 11.72 -15.64
N ALA A 402 -9.16 11.80 -14.42
CA ALA A 402 -9.28 12.99 -13.58
C ALA A 402 -8.40 14.17 -14.07
N GLY A 403 -7.45 13.91 -14.99
CA GLY A 403 -6.52 14.91 -15.49
C GLY A 403 -5.51 15.35 -14.44
N GLU A 404 -5.10 14.45 -13.53
CA GLU A 404 -4.20 14.75 -12.40
C GLU A 404 -2.75 14.32 -12.63
N ILE A 405 -2.44 13.63 -13.75
CA ILE A 405 -1.08 13.20 -14.13
C ILE A 405 -0.19 14.41 -14.41
N GLY A 406 1.03 14.42 -13.87
CA GLY A 406 2.08 15.43 -14.09
C GLY A 406 1.81 16.78 -13.46
N ARG A 407 0.74 16.95 -12.69
CA ARG A 407 0.39 18.25 -12.09
C ARG A 407 1.36 18.69 -10.99
N ALA A 408 1.98 17.76 -10.29
CA ALA A 408 2.98 18.09 -9.26
C ALA A 408 4.20 18.78 -9.90
N THR A 409 4.70 18.28 -11.03
CA THR A 409 5.82 18.85 -11.77
C THR A 409 5.45 20.21 -12.39
N LEU A 410 4.27 20.34 -13.02
CA LEU A 410 3.81 21.58 -13.64
C LEU A 410 3.71 22.74 -12.65
N GLU A 411 3.22 22.51 -11.45
CA GLU A 411 3.15 23.54 -10.41
C GLU A 411 4.55 23.95 -9.93
N HIS A 412 5.49 23.01 -9.88
CA HIS A 412 6.87 23.31 -9.54
C HIS A 412 7.53 24.20 -10.59
N ASP A 413 7.39 23.84 -11.87
CA ASP A 413 7.97 24.61 -12.98
C ASP A 413 7.37 26.02 -13.08
N ALA A 414 6.06 26.16 -12.86
CA ALA A 414 5.39 27.47 -12.82
C ALA A 414 5.95 28.35 -11.69
N TRP A 415 6.14 27.78 -10.51
CA TRP A 415 6.72 28.50 -9.37
C TRP A 415 8.16 28.97 -9.64
N VAL A 416 9.01 28.10 -10.21
CA VAL A 416 10.40 28.43 -10.56
C VAL A 416 10.44 29.56 -11.59
N SER A 417 9.51 29.57 -12.57
CA SER A 417 9.43 30.59 -13.61
C SER A 417 8.95 31.95 -13.09
N GLU A 418 8.12 31.97 -12.05
CA GLU A 418 7.59 33.21 -11.44
C GLU A 418 8.58 33.88 -10.45
N GLY A 419 9.72 33.25 -10.15
CA GLY A 419 10.76 33.80 -9.26
C GLY A 419 10.31 34.03 -7.82
N SER A 420 9.25 33.34 -7.37
CA SER A 420 8.70 33.49 -6.01
C SER A 420 9.66 32.90 -4.98
N THR A 421 9.89 33.64 -3.89
CA THR A 421 10.77 33.21 -2.79
C THR A 421 10.11 32.23 -1.81
N GLU A 422 8.82 31.97 -1.96
CA GLU A 422 8.08 31.00 -1.14
C GLU A 422 7.95 29.66 -1.88
N ALA A 423 8.55 28.60 -1.33
CA ALA A 423 8.54 27.27 -1.94
C ALA A 423 7.12 26.72 -2.10
N PRO A 424 6.76 26.15 -3.28
CA PRO A 424 5.50 25.43 -3.43
C PRO A 424 5.50 24.18 -2.53
N HIS A 425 4.34 23.66 -2.25
CA HIS A 425 4.15 22.49 -1.40
C HIS A 425 4.70 21.16 -1.97
N THR A 426 5.45 21.23 -3.09
CA THR A 426 6.07 20.09 -3.76
C THR A 426 7.57 20.32 -3.98
N LEU A 427 8.35 19.27 -3.95
CA LEU A 427 9.81 19.26 -4.12
C LEU A 427 10.25 19.45 -5.58
N PRO A 428 11.48 19.96 -5.82
CA PRO A 428 12.03 20.04 -7.15
C PRO A 428 12.24 18.66 -7.78
N PRO A 429 11.96 18.47 -9.07
CA PRO A 429 12.35 17.26 -9.77
C PRO A 429 13.87 17.10 -9.78
N MET A 430 14.35 15.86 -9.66
CA MET A 430 15.77 15.56 -9.84
C MET A 430 16.23 16.03 -11.22
N ASP A 431 17.17 16.96 -11.25
CA ASP A 431 17.78 17.47 -12.47
C ASP A 431 18.68 16.38 -13.09
N LEU A 432 18.08 15.44 -13.81
CA LEU A 432 18.79 14.55 -14.73
C LEU A 432 19.12 15.32 -16.01
N LYS A 433 19.88 16.41 -15.91
CA LYS A 433 20.51 17.01 -17.07
C LYS A 433 21.61 16.07 -17.57
N VAL A 434 21.24 15.22 -18.51
CA VAL A 434 22.18 14.64 -19.45
C VAL A 434 22.89 15.82 -20.16
N LYS A 435 24.13 16.09 -19.79
CA LYS A 435 24.97 17.03 -20.51
C LYS A 435 25.15 16.50 -21.93
N HIS A 436 24.36 17.01 -22.87
CA HIS A 436 24.76 16.95 -24.26
C HIS A 436 26.03 17.76 -24.41
N HIS A 437 27.15 17.08 -24.61
CA HIS A 437 28.36 17.68 -25.10
C HIS A 437 28.10 18.21 -26.49
N GLU A 438 27.77 19.49 -26.61
CA GLU A 438 27.95 20.26 -27.85
C GLU A 438 29.43 20.36 -28.13
N LYS A 439 29.87 19.61 -29.13
CA LYS A 439 31.19 19.83 -29.77
C LYS A 439 31.16 21.20 -30.42
N SER A 440 31.75 22.21 -29.77
CA SER A 440 32.05 23.47 -30.45
C SER A 440 33.21 23.24 -31.42
N ASP A 441 32.90 23.23 -32.69
CA ASP A 441 33.86 23.42 -33.78
C ASP A 441 34.52 24.79 -33.62
N ARG A 442 35.81 24.80 -33.25
CA ARG A 442 36.65 25.95 -33.43
C ARG A 442 37.32 25.85 -34.82
N SER A 443 36.73 26.51 -35.80
CA SER A 443 37.41 26.87 -37.03
C SER A 443 38.46 27.92 -36.70
N VAL A 444 39.71 27.59 -36.98
CA VAL A 444 40.86 28.46 -37.09
C VAL A 444 40.65 29.39 -38.27
N VAL A 445 40.72 30.69 -38.05
CA VAL A 445 41.07 31.66 -39.12
C VAL A 445 42.29 32.41 -38.65
N SER A 446 43.37 32.18 -39.40
CA SER A 446 44.58 32.94 -39.44
C SER A 446 44.34 34.25 -40.23
N GLY A 447 44.97 35.32 -39.83
CA GLY A 447 45.06 36.49 -40.68
C GLY A 447 45.58 37.70 -39.94
N ASP A 448 46.87 38.00 -40.18
CA ASP A 448 47.64 39.24 -40.03
C ASP A 448 47.79 39.87 -38.66
#